data_dc81bd069f0c36a2a7b4ff472f913f52
#
_entry.id   dc81bd069f0c36a2a7b4ff472f913f52
#
_cell.length_a   1.000
_cell.length_b   1.000
_cell.length_c   1.000
_cell.angle_alpha   90.00
_cell.angle_beta   90.00
_cell.angle_gamma   90.00
#
_symmetry.space_group_name_H-M   'P 1'
#
loop_
_entity.id
_entity.type
_entity.pdbx_description
1 polymer ?
#
loop_
_entity_poly.entity_id
_entity_poly.type
_entity_poly.pdbx_seq_one_letter_code
_entity_poly.pdbx_strand_id
1 'polypeptide(L)'
;TYWTIKFPKYFQDINFWSLNMNTLLLVFLSSLFLITFSFMSNYGNRVSKNKLITFLSTFSVSGYALPGIILAVAFITFISWSSDMLSSIFGINSFKNVFIGSVVGLVIAYFVRFFSLSYNGIKSGYSKINNSIDENAYLLGYSKLKTFSTIHLPYLRTNILLVGVLIALEII
;
A
#
# COMPACT_ATOMS: atom_id res chain seq x y z
N THR A 1 -2.69 31.64 -2.96
CA THR A 1 -2.29 32.82 -3.71
C THR A 1 -3.27 34.00 -3.52
N TYR A 2 -4.33 34.24 -4.34
CA TYR A 2 -5.26 35.38 -4.15
C TYR A 2 -6.05 35.27 -2.83
N TRP A 3 -6.58 34.11 -2.50
CA TRP A 3 -7.35 33.87 -1.28
C TRP A 3 -6.51 33.93 0.00
N THR A 4 -5.25 33.50 -0.02
CA THR A 4 -4.33 33.59 1.12
C THR A 4 -4.00 35.03 1.46
N ILE A 5 -3.90 35.92 0.47
CA ILE A 5 -3.66 37.34 0.67
C ILE A 5 -4.90 38.07 1.23
N LYS A 6 -6.10 37.68 0.75
CA LYS A 6 -7.36 38.31 1.12
C LYS A 6 -7.88 37.93 2.52
N PHE A 7 -7.55 36.69 2.98
CA PHE A 7 -8.03 36.16 4.27
C PHE A 7 -6.90 35.57 5.14
N PRO A 8 -5.89 36.39 5.51
CA PRO A 8 -4.74 35.86 6.25
C PRO A 8 -5.10 35.32 7.64
N LYS A 9 -6.16 35.83 8.29
CA LYS A 9 -6.61 35.35 9.62
C LYS A 9 -7.06 33.87 9.62
N TYR A 10 -7.71 33.41 8.55
CA TYR A 10 -8.14 32.02 8.44
C TYR A 10 -6.99 31.01 8.37
N PHE A 11 -5.81 31.46 7.90
CA PHE A 11 -4.61 30.61 7.82
C PHE A 11 -3.75 30.66 9.09
N GLN A 12 -3.90 31.68 9.93
CA GLN A 12 -3.19 31.79 11.20
C GLN A 12 -3.78 30.94 12.31
N ASP A 13 -5.12 30.73 12.30
CA ASP A 13 -5.82 29.88 13.27
C ASP A 13 -5.74 28.37 12.97
N ILE A 14 -5.38 27.99 11.73
CA ILE A 14 -5.17 26.60 11.36
C ILE A 14 -3.71 26.24 11.69
N ASN A 15 -3.50 25.21 12.49
CA ASN A 15 -2.18 24.62 12.73
C ASN A 15 -1.67 23.96 11.43
N PHE A 16 -1.35 24.83 10.44
CA PHE A 16 -0.94 24.43 9.09
C PHE A 16 0.21 23.41 9.12
N TRP A 17 1.20 23.62 9.98
CA TRP A 17 2.31 22.70 10.15
C TRP A 17 1.89 21.34 10.70
N SER A 18 1.01 21.31 11.66
CA SER A 18 0.48 20.07 12.25
C SER A 18 -0.31 19.26 11.23
N LEU A 19 -1.16 19.91 10.43
CA LEU A 19 -1.95 19.23 9.38
C LEU A 19 -1.04 18.66 8.29
N ASN A 20 -0.06 19.45 7.82
CA ASN A 20 0.89 18.97 6.82
C ASN A 20 1.73 17.80 7.34
N MET A 21 2.20 17.86 8.59
CA MET A 21 3.00 16.80 9.19
C MET A 21 2.19 15.50 9.31
N ASN A 22 0.92 15.59 9.70
CA ASN A 22 0.02 14.45 9.79
C ASN A 22 -0.23 13.82 8.40
N THR A 23 -0.42 14.65 7.38
CA THR A 23 -0.60 14.19 5.99
C THR A 23 0.66 13.49 5.49
N LEU A 24 1.84 14.11 5.68
CA LEU A 24 3.12 13.50 5.29
C LEU A 24 3.38 12.18 6.00
N LEU A 25 3.07 12.10 7.29
CA LEU A 25 3.20 10.87 8.06
C LEU A 25 2.27 9.77 7.52
N LEU A 26 1.03 10.11 7.22
CA LEU A 26 0.06 9.18 6.65
C LEU A 26 0.49 8.68 5.26
N VAL A 27 0.98 9.60 4.40
CA VAL A 27 1.54 9.26 3.08
C VAL A 27 2.73 8.33 3.22
N PHE A 28 3.66 8.63 4.14
CA PHE A 28 4.84 7.82 4.38
C PHE A 28 4.48 6.41 4.87
N LEU A 29 3.61 6.31 5.89
CA LEU A 29 3.16 5.01 6.42
C LEU A 29 2.44 4.18 5.36
N SER A 30 1.51 4.79 4.62
CA SER A 30 0.75 4.09 3.59
C SER A 30 1.63 3.63 2.43
N SER A 31 2.56 4.47 1.97
CA SER A 31 3.48 4.12 0.89
C SER A 31 4.45 3.02 1.30
N LEU A 32 5.00 3.08 2.53
CA LEU A 32 5.87 2.04 3.07
C LEU A 32 5.14 0.69 3.15
N PHE A 33 3.91 0.70 3.65
CA PHE A 33 3.08 -0.50 3.76
C PHE A 33 2.77 -1.10 2.39
N LEU A 34 2.32 -0.26 1.44
CA LEU A 34 2.02 -0.66 0.07
C LEU A 34 3.23 -1.26 -0.65
N ILE A 35 4.38 -0.58 -0.59
CA ILE A 35 5.62 -1.04 -1.23
C ILE A 35 6.06 -2.38 -0.64
N THR A 36 6.05 -2.50 0.68
CA THR A 36 6.47 -3.74 1.36
C THR A 36 5.63 -4.93 0.94
N PHE A 37 4.30 -4.80 0.99
CA PHE A 37 3.39 -5.88 0.59
C PHE A 37 3.46 -6.20 -0.91
N SER A 38 3.58 -5.19 -1.75
CA SER A 38 3.74 -5.38 -3.19
C SER A 38 5.04 -6.08 -3.54
N PHE A 39 6.11 -5.72 -2.82
CA PHE A 39 7.42 -6.35 -3.00
C PHE A 39 7.39 -7.82 -2.57
N MET A 40 6.81 -8.11 -1.40
CA MET A 40 6.64 -9.48 -0.91
C MET A 40 5.77 -10.33 -1.86
N SER A 41 4.68 -9.76 -2.38
CA SER A 41 3.80 -10.45 -3.32
C SER A 41 4.49 -10.78 -4.65
N ASN A 42 5.23 -9.83 -5.22
CA ASN A 42 5.97 -10.04 -6.46
C ASN A 42 7.10 -11.05 -6.26
N TYR A 43 7.85 -10.96 -5.17
CA TYR A 43 8.90 -11.92 -4.84
C TYR A 43 8.33 -13.33 -4.57
N GLY A 44 7.23 -13.41 -3.82
CA GLY A 44 6.53 -14.66 -3.58
C GLY A 44 6.08 -15.36 -4.88
N ASN A 45 5.51 -14.59 -5.82
CA ASN A 45 5.13 -15.11 -7.14
C ASN A 45 6.35 -15.61 -7.94
N ARG A 46 7.50 -14.94 -7.82
CA ARG A 46 8.72 -15.33 -8.53
C ARG A 46 9.33 -16.63 -7.99
N VAL A 47 9.31 -16.80 -6.66
CA VAL A 47 9.97 -17.94 -6.00
C VAL A 47 9.09 -19.18 -5.90
N SER A 48 7.80 -19.01 -5.59
CA SER A 48 6.94 -20.15 -5.27
C SER A 48 6.24 -20.78 -6.48
N LYS A 49 6.06 -20.02 -7.57
CA LYS A 49 5.26 -20.41 -8.76
C LYS A 49 3.87 -20.98 -8.40
N ASN A 50 3.34 -20.62 -7.21
CA ASN A 50 2.08 -21.13 -6.71
C ASN A 50 0.91 -20.37 -7.35
N LYS A 51 -0.01 -21.13 -7.96
CA LYS A 51 -1.21 -20.56 -8.62
C LYS A 51 -2.10 -19.76 -7.67
N LEU A 52 -2.18 -20.13 -6.38
CA LEU A 52 -2.95 -19.40 -5.38
C LEU A 52 -2.35 -18.01 -5.12
N ILE A 53 -1.03 -17.89 -4.98
CA ILE A 53 -0.36 -16.59 -4.75
C ILE A 53 -0.56 -15.71 -5.99
N THR A 54 -0.44 -16.27 -7.18
CA THR A 54 -0.68 -15.54 -8.44
C THR A 54 -2.13 -15.09 -8.54
N PHE A 55 -3.10 -15.95 -8.19
CA PHE A 55 -4.52 -15.60 -8.20
C PHE A 55 -4.83 -14.47 -7.20
N LEU A 56 -4.38 -14.59 -5.95
CA LEU A 56 -4.60 -13.58 -4.91
C LEU A 56 -3.97 -12.23 -5.28
N SER A 57 -2.75 -12.24 -5.81
CA SER A 57 -2.10 -11.00 -6.24
C SER A 57 -2.81 -10.35 -7.44
N THR A 58 -3.29 -11.15 -8.41
CA THR A 58 -4.04 -10.65 -9.56
C THR A 58 -5.40 -10.09 -9.13
N PHE A 59 -6.09 -10.77 -8.20
CA PHE A 59 -7.35 -10.29 -7.64
C PHE A 59 -7.18 -8.96 -6.89
N SER A 60 -6.12 -8.85 -6.07
CA SER A 60 -5.82 -7.61 -5.33
C SER A 60 -5.52 -6.42 -6.24
N VAL A 61 -5.08 -6.66 -7.47
CA VAL A 61 -4.81 -5.61 -8.47
C VAL A 61 -6.10 -4.97 -9.01
N SER A 62 -7.25 -5.63 -8.91
CA SER A 62 -8.53 -5.10 -9.44
C SER A 62 -9.07 -3.89 -8.67
N GLY A 63 -8.62 -3.66 -7.45
CA GLY A 63 -9.11 -2.56 -6.59
C GLY A 63 -8.96 -1.15 -7.19
N TYR A 64 -7.94 -0.92 -8.01
CA TYR A 64 -7.73 0.39 -8.67
C TYR A 64 -8.79 0.74 -9.73
N ALA A 65 -9.44 -0.26 -10.31
CA ALA A 65 -10.48 -0.04 -11.32
C ALA A 65 -11.79 0.55 -10.72
N LEU A 66 -11.96 0.50 -9.40
CA LEU A 66 -13.15 0.99 -8.73
C LEU A 66 -13.04 2.49 -8.45
N PRO A 67 -14.10 3.29 -8.73
CA PRO A 67 -14.18 4.68 -8.29
C PRO A 67 -14.01 4.78 -6.77
N GLY A 68 -13.19 5.75 -6.31
CA GLY A 68 -12.85 5.89 -4.89
C GLY A 68 -14.07 6.04 -3.97
N ILE A 69 -15.13 6.71 -4.42
CA ILE A 69 -16.38 6.87 -3.66
C ILE A 69 -17.06 5.51 -3.43
N ILE A 70 -17.13 4.66 -4.45
CA ILE A 70 -17.73 3.32 -4.34
C ILE A 70 -16.91 2.47 -3.36
N LEU A 71 -15.58 2.54 -3.46
CA LEU A 71 -14.69 1.81 -2.56
C LEU A 71 -14.83 2.30 -1.11
N ALA A 72 -14.95 3.62 -0.88
CA ALA A 72 -15.15 4.19 0.45
C ALA A 72 -16.46 3.71 1.08
N VAL A 73 -17.56 3.75 0.32
CA VAL A 73 -18.87 3.25 0.80
C VAL A 73 -18.82 1.76 1.09
N ALA A 74 -18.24 0.96 0.19
CA ALA A 74 -18.08 -0.48 0.39
C ALA A 74 -17.22 -0.80 1.63
N PHE A 75 -16.13 -0.04 1.86
CA PHE A 75 -15.27 -0.20 3.02
C PHE A 75 -16.02 0.09 4.33
N ILE A 76 -16.72 1.22 4.42
CA ILE A 76 -17.49 1.60 5.60
C ILE A 76 -18.61 0.58 5.88
N THR A 77 -19.30 0.14 4.84
CA THR A 77 -20.36 -0.87 4.96
C THR A 77 -19.82 -2.20 5.44
N PHE A 78 -18.67 -2.65 4.87
CA PHE A 78 -18.01 -3.88 5.27
C PHE A 78 -17.55 -3.84 6.74
N ILE A 79 -16.94 -2.74 7.18
CA ILE A 79 -16.51 -2.57 8.57
C ILE A 79 -17.72 -2.54 9.52
N SER A 80 -18.81 -1.86 9.15
CA SER A 80 -20.01 -1.84 9.97
C SER A 80 -20.62 -3.23 10.11
N TRP A 81 -20.81 -3.94 9.00
CA TRP A 81 -21.33 -5.32 9.00
C TRP A 81 -20.42 -6.28 9.80
N SER A 82 -19.12 -6.18 9.62
CA SER A 82 -18.15 -6.98 10.38
C SER A 82 -18.20 -6.69 11.87
N SER A 83 -18.39 -5.42 12.26
CA SER A 83 -18.54 -5.01 13.64
C SER A 83 -19.80 -5.61 14.28
N ASP A 84 -20.94 -5.56 13.58
CA ASP A 84 -22.20 -6.12 14.06
C ASP A 84 -22.11 -7.65 14.23
N MET A 85 -21.44 -8.32 13.30
CA MET A 85 -21.17 -9.76 13.37
C MET A 85 -20.25 -10.11 14.58
N LEU A 86 -19.16 -9.36 14.76
CA LEU A 86 -18.23 -9.58 15.87
C LEU A 86 -18.86 -9.28 17.23
N SER A 87 -19.72 -8.26 17.31
CA SER A 87 -20.45 -7.92 18.54
C SER A 87 -21.44 -9.01 18.92
N SER A 88 -22.13 -9.62 17.95
CA SER A 88 -23.11 -10.70 18.18
C SER A 88 -22.46 -12.02 18.59
N ILE A 89 -21.26 -12.33 18.08
CA ILE A 89 -20.56 -13.61 18.34
C ILE A 89 -19.63 -13.52 19.57
N PHE A 90 -18.88 -12.44 19.69
CA PHE A 90 -17.80 -12.29 20.66
C PHE A 90 -18.02 -11.19 21.70
N GLY A 91 -19.11 -10.41 21.61
CA GLY A 91 -19.38 -9.27 22.50
C GLY A 91 -18.41 -8.08 22.29
N ILE A 92 -17.68 -8.02 21.16
CA ILE A 92 -16.66 -6.98 20.88
C ILE A 92 -17.34 -5.78 20.23
N ASN A 93 -17.67 -4.75 21.02
CA ASN A 93 -18.39 -3.55 20.54
C ASN A 93 -17.48 -2.44 19.99
N SER A 94 -16.16 -2.54 20.17
CA SER A 94 -15.22 -1.47 19.82
C SER A 94 -14.60 -1.59 18.42
N PHE A 95 -14.89 -2.65 17.67
CA PHE A 95 -14.24 -2.92 16.38
C PHE A 95 -14.45 -1.78 15.37
N LYS A 96 -15.69 -1.27 15.29
CA LYS A 96 -16.03 -0.15 14.38
C LYS A 96 -15.21 1.10 14.66
N ASN A 97 -15.01 1.44 15.93
CA ASN A 97 -14.30 2.65 16.35
C ASN A 97 -12.79 2.61 16.05
N VAL A 98 -12.21 1.40 15.93
CA VAL A 98 -10.79 1.22 15.57
C VAL A 98 -10.53 1.54 14.10
N PHE A 99 -11.51 1.31 13.22
CA PHE A 99 -11.31 1.46 11.78
C PHE A 99 -11.97 2.72 11.21
N ILE A 100 -13.19 3.07 11.65
CA ILE A 100 -13.90 4.22 11.10
C ILE A 100 -13.40 5.50 11.77
N GLY A 101 -12.88 6.42 10.93
CA GLY A 101 -12.33 7.71 11.39
C GLY A 101 -10.91 7.62 11.97
N SER A 102 -10.23 6.48 11.84
CA SER A 102 -8.86 6.29 12.31
C SER A 102 -7.83 6.29 11.19
N VAL A 103 -6.58 6.56 11.55
CA VAL A 103 -5.42 6.44 10.64
C VAL A 103 -5.29 5.00 10.12
N VAL A 104 -5.58 3.99 10.95
CA VAL A 104 -5.53 2.58 10.56
C VAL A 104 -6.54 2.29 9.45
N GLY A 105 -7.77 2.75 9.60
CA GLY A 105 -8.80 2.59 8.57
C GLY A 105 -8.42 3.26 7.25
N LEU A 106 -7.84 4.47 7.31
CA LEU A 106 -7.35 5.18 6.13
C LEU A 106 -6.22 4.42 5.43
N VAL A 107 -5.23 3.91 6.18
CA VAL A 107 -4.11 3.14 5.61
C VAL A 107 -4.62 1.88 4.91
N ILE A 108 -5.61 1.18 5.50
CA ILE A 108 -6.21 -0.01 4.88
C ILE A 108 -7.02 0.37 3.62
N ALA A 109 -7.78 1.45 3.66
CA ALA A 109 -8.51 1.93 2.49
C ALA A 109 -7.55 2.30 1.33
N TYR A 110 -6.45 2.98 1.64
CA TYR A 110 -5.40 3.27 0.67
C TYR A 110 -4.70 2.00 0.17
N PHE A 111 -4.52 1.01 1.04
CA PHE A 111 -3.99 -0.28 0.62
C PHE A 111 -4.86 -0.95 -0.44
N VAL A 112 -6.16 -1.06 -0.20
CA VAL A 112 -7.09 -1.66 -1.16
C VAL A 112 -7.10 -0.89 -2.48
N ARG A 113 -7.08 0.45 -2.42
CA ARG A 113 -7.15 1.31 -3.60
C ARG A 113 -5.85 1.30 -4.41
N PHE A 114 -4.70 1.49 -3.77
CA PHE A 114 -3.44 1.75 -4.46
C PHE A 114 -2.49 0.55 -4.54
N PHE A 115 -2.90 -0.63 -4.00
CA PHE A 115 -2.09 -1.83 -4.08
C PHE A 115 -1.76 -2.22 -5.53
N SER A 116 -2.71 -2.07 -6.43
CA SER A 116 -2.53 -2.32 -7.87
C SER A 116 -1.40 -1.48 -8.47
N LEU A 117 -1.38 -0.18 -8.15
CA LEU A 117 -0.37 0.75 -8.64
C LEU A 117 1.03 0.33 -8.15
N SER A 118 1.15 0.06 -6.85
CA SER A 118 2.38 -0.42 -6.22
C SER A 118 2.84 -1.76 -6.79
N TYR A 119 1.92 -2.72 -6.88
CA TYR A 119 2.20 -4.06 -7.37
C TYR A 119 2.72 -4.06 -8.82
N ASN A 120 2.02 -3.36 -9.72
CA ASN A 120 2.39 -3.29 -11.13
C ASN A 120 3.69 -2.51 -11.35
N GLY A 121 3.94 -1.46 -10.57
CA GLY A 121 5.18 -0.72 -10.61
C GLY A 121 6.39 -1.57 -10.22
N ILE A 122 6.28 -2.36 -9.16
CA ILE A 122 7.33 -3.28 -8.73
C ILE A 122 7.47 -4.46 -9.70
N LYS A 123 6.36 -5.00 -10.19
CA LYS A 123 6.34 -6.07 -11.21
C LYS A 123 7.08 -5.66 -12.49
N SER A 124 6.89 -4.42 -12.92
CA SER A 124 7.62 -3.84 -14.06
C SER A 124 9.14 -3.82 -13.83
N GLY A 125 9.60 -3.57 -12.60
CA GLY A 125 11.00 -3.71 -12.23
C GLY A 125 11.48 -5.15 -12.29
N TYR A 126 10.71 -6.09 -11.74
CA TYR A 126 11.04 -7.51 -11.77
C TYR A 126 11.10 -8.11 -13.17
N SER A 127 10.30 -7.61 -14.12
CA SER A 127 10.33 -8.10 -15.52
C SER A 127 11.67 -7.86 -16.21
N LYS A 128 12.48 -6.94 -15.71
CA LYS A 128 13.84 -6.65 -16.21
C LYS A 128 14.91 -7.59 -15.66
N ILE A 129 14.58 -8.36 -14.61
CA ILE A 129 15.53 -9.31 -13.97
C ILE A 129 15.29 -10.70 -14.59
N ASN A 130 16.30 -11.19 -15.34
CA ASN A 130 16.20 -12.53 -15.92
C ASN A 130 16.18 -13.60 -14.80
N ASN A 131 15.44 -14.69 -15.02
CA ASN A 131 15.37 -15.80 -14.07
C ASN A 131 16.72 -16.51 -13.89
N SER A 132 17.59 -16.50 -14.93
CA SER A 132 18.94 -17.04 -14.85
C SER A 132 19.79 -16.40 -13.74
N ILE A 133 19.50 -15.16 -13.35
CA ILE A 133 20.21 -14.50 -12.24
C ILE A 133 19.91 -15.22 -10.91
N ASP A 134 18.68 -15.64 -10.70
CA ASP A 134 18.29 -16.39 -9.51
C ASP A 134 18.89 -17.78 -9.50
N GLU A 135 18.89 -18.45 -10.65
CA GLU A 135 19.48 -19.79 -10.82
C GLU A 135 20.98 -19.76 -10.54
N ASN A 136 21.67 -18.76 -11.08
CA ASN A 136 23.12 -18.57 -10.83
C ASN A 136 23.40 -18.26 -9.35
N ALA A 137 22.55 -17.44 -8.69
CA ALA A 137 22.70 -17.16 -7.29
C ALA A 137 22.53 -18.42 -6.42
N TYR A 138 21.57 -19.28 -6.77
CA TYR A 138 21.37 -20.55 -6.07
C TYR A 138 22.51 -21.53 -6.31
N LEU A 139 23.10 -21.58 -7.51
CA LEU A 139 24.30 -22.38 -7.80
C LEU A 139 25.52 -21.90 -6.99
N LEU A 140 25.60 -20.61 -6.69
CA LEU A 140 26.61 -20.03 -5.78
C LEU A 140 26.31 -20.24 -4.29
N GLY A 141 25.26 -21.00 -3.95
CA GLY A 141 24.87 -21.29 -2.56
C GLY A 141 24.11 -20.20 -1.86
N TYR A 142 23.54 -19.22 -2.58
CA TYR A 142 22.73 -18.18 -1.97
C TYR A 142 21.34 -18.75 -1.60
N SER A 143 20.93 -18.51 -0.37
CA SER A 143 19.55 -18.77 0.05
C SER A 143 18.58 -17.78 -0.60
N LYS A 144 17.28 -18.12 -0.63
CA LYS A 144 16.23 -17.24 -1.16
C LYS A 144 16.27 -15.84 -0.53
N LEU A 145 16.41 -15.75 0.80
CA LEU A 145 16.51 -14.46 1.50
C LEU A 145 17.77 -13.69 1.13
N LYS A 146 18.91 -14.37 0.97
CA LYS A 146 20.15 -13.74 0.57
C LYS A 146 20.09 -13.21 -0.87
N THR A 147 19.50 -13.97 -1.79
CA THR A 147 19.25 -13.52 -3.17
C THR A 147 18.34 -12.30 -3.19
N PHE A 148 17.29 -12.30 -2.38
CA PHE A 148 16.39 -11.15 -2.23
C PHE A 148 17.13 -9.89 -1.77
N SER A 149 17.87 -9.95 -0.67
CA SER A 149 18.52 -8.77 -0.08
C SER A 149 19.74 -8.29 -0.89
N THR A 150 20.50 -9.20 -1.50
CA THR A 150 21.76 -8.87 -2.17
C THR A 150 21.57 -8.54 -3.65
N ILE A 151 20.57 -9.11 -4.31
CA ILE A 151 20.38 -8.94 -5.76
C ILE A 151 19.09 -8.15 -6.04
N HIS A 152 17.93 -8.62 -5.58
CA HIS A 152 16.67 -8.00 -5.96
C HIS A 152 16.49 -6.60 -5.38
N LEU A 153 16.75 -6.42 -4.09
CA LEU A 153 16.54 -5.15 -3.40
C LEU A 153 17.41 -4.01 -4.00
N PRO A 154 18.74 -4.18 -4.20
CA PRO A 154 19.56 -3.15 -4.83
C PRO A 154 19.18 -2.87 -6.29
N TYR A 155 18.82 -3.92 -7.05
CA TYR A 155 18.43 -3.77 -8.44
C TYR A 155 17.13 -2.99 -8.60
N LEU A 156 16.17 -3.20 -7.71
CA LEU A 156 14.85 -2.60 -7.75
C LEU A 156 14.74 -1.26 -7.02
N ARG A 157 15.82 -0.77 -6.38
CA ARG A 157 15.79 0.47 -5.59
C ARG A 157 15.20 1.66 -6.33
N THR A 158 15.55 1.85 -7.60
CA THR A 158 15.02 2.95 -8.43
C THR A 158 13.53 2.76 -8.70
N ASN A 159 13.08 1.55 -8.99
CA ASN A 159 11.65 1.25 -9.17
C ASN A 159 10.87 1.46 -7.87
N ILE A 160 11.43 1.09 -6.73
CA ILE A 160 10.82 1.29 -5.40
C ILE A 160 10.64 2.78 -5.13
N LEU A 161 11.66 3.60 -5.40
CA LEU A 161 11.58 5.05 -5.22
C LEU A 161 10.52 5.68 -6.15
N LEU A 162 10.50 5.30 -7.43
CA LEU A 162 9.51 5.79 -8.38
C LEU A 162 8.08 5.42 -7.97
N VAL A 163 7.87 4.18 -7.54
CA VAL A 163 6.57 3.71 -7.04
C VAL A 163 6.18 4.47 -5.76
N GLY A 164 7.13 4.72 -4.86
CA GLY A 164 6.89 5.51 -3.65
C GLY A 164 6.43 6.93 -3.95
N VAL A 165 7.08 7.59 -4.90
CA VAL A 165 6.69 8.95 -5.35
C VAL A 165 5.31 8.93 -6.00
N LEU A 166 5.02 7.95 -6.87
CA LEU A 166 3.71 7.81 -7.50
C LEU A 166 2.59 7.64 -6.46
N ILE A 167 2.78 6.75 -5.48
CA ILE A 167 1.80 6.54 -4.41
C ILE A 167 1.63 7.80 -3.58
N ALA A 168 2.74 8.49 -3.26
CA ALA A 168 2.68 9.73 -2.50
C ALA A 168 1.84 10.80 -3.21
N LEU A 169 2.02 10.95 -4.53
CA LEU A 169 1.25 11.89 -5.35
C LEU A 169 -0.25 11.52 -5.45
N GLU A 170 -0.59 10.24 -5.41
CA GLU A 170 -1.99 9.77 -5.45
C GLU A 170 -2.71 9.93 -4.10
N ILE A 171 -1.97 9.96 -2.99
CA ILE A 171 -2.55 10.10 -1.64
C ILE A 171 -2.70 11.59 -1.24
N ILE A 172 -1.82 12.47 -1.70
CA ILE A 172 -1.86 13.93 -1.43
C ILE A 172 -2.96 14.62 -2.23
#